data_d50c3a4110f9dd7a3bbfb9d4d6d32b47
#
_entry.id   d50c3a4110f9dd7a3bbfb9d4d6d32b47
#
_cell.length_a   1.000
_cell.length_b   1.000
_cell.length_c   1.000
_cell.angle_alpha   90.00
_cell.angle_beta   90.00
_cell.angle_gamma   90.00
#
_symmetry.space_group_name_H-M   'P 1'
#
loop_
_entity.id
_entity.type
_entity.pdbx_description
1 polymer ?
#
loop_
_entity_poly.entity_id
_entity_poly.type
_entity_poly.pdbx_seq_one_letter_code
_entity_poly.pdbx_strand_id
1 'polypeptide(L)'
;MMNSTEKSLPEKLSDDIIAYILEEQLQPNDKLPNESVLSEKMGAGRSSIREAMKLLASRNIVTIRQGSGTYVAASPGVVDDPLGFTFIDDKK
;
A
#
# COMPACT_ATOMS: atom_id res chain seq x y z
N MET A 1 22.44 -14.00 -14.09
CA MET A 1 22.53 -12.88 -13.29
C MET A 1 21.16 -12.40 -12.86
N MET A 2 21.18 -11.76 -11.80
CA MET A 2 19.96 -11.30 -11.27
C MET A 2 19.33 -10.30 -12.20
N ASN A 3 18.11 -10.50 -12.45
CA ASN A 3 17.41 -9.59 -13.30
C ASN A 3 16.83 -8.47 -12.45
N SER A 4 17.36 -7.28 -12.61
CA SER A 4 16.94 -6.18 -11.78
C SER A 4 15.49 -5.75 -12.04
N THR A 5 14.91 -6.19 -13.15
CA THR A 5 13.54 -5.83 -13.44
C THR A 5 12.54 -6.76 -12.79
N GLU A 6 13.02 -7.87 -12.23
CA GLU A 6 12.12 -8.78 -11.55
C GLU A 6 11.76 -8.25 -10.18
N LYS A 7 10.50 -8.37 -9.85
CA LYS A 7 10.01 -7.94 -8.56
C LYS A 7 9.74 -9.14 -7.68
N SER A 8 9.92 -8.96 -6.39
CA SER A 8 9.52 -9.98 -5.43
C SER A 8 8.01 -10.14 -5.47
N LEU A 9 7.54 -11.25 -4.91
CA LEU A 9 6.09 -11.46 -4.85
C LEU A 9 5.37 -10.34 -4.11
N PRO A 10 5.85 -9.89 -2.93
CA PRO A 10 5.18 -8.77 -2.29
C PRO A 10 5.14 -7.51 -3.15
N GLU A 11 6.19 -7.26 -3.91
CA GLU A 11 6.20 -6.09 -4.78
C GLU A 11 5.17 -6.21 -5.89
N LYS A 12 5.06 -7.39 -6.49
CA LYS A 12 4.05 -7.61 -7.52
C LYS A 12 2.66 -7.47 -6.94
N LEU A 13 2.44 -8.03 -5.76
CA LEU A 13 1.14 -7.94 -5.12
C LEU A 13 0.82 -6.51 -4.74
N SER A 14 1.81 -5.74 -4.30
CA SER A 14 1.55 -4.34 -3.99
C SER A 14 1.11 -3.59 -5.24
N ASP A 15 1.72 -3.88 -6.39
CA ASP A 15 1.28 -3.27 -7.64
C ASP A 15 -0.15 -3.67 -7.97
N ASP A 16 -0.49 -4.93 -7.76
CA ASP A 16 -1.85 -5.42 -8.03
C ASP A 16 -2.86 -4.76 -7.12
N ILE A 17 -2.48 -4.54 -5.86
CA ILE A 17 -3.38 -3.89 -4.92
C ILE A 17 -3.58 -2.43 -5.29
N ILE A 18 -2.52 -1.77 -5.74
CA ILE A 18 -2.66 -0.39 -6.22
C ILE A 18 -3.60 -0.35 -7.41
N ALA A 19 -3.45 -1.29 -8.34
CA ALA A 19 -4.34 -1.36 -9.49
C ALA A 19 -5.79 -1.57 -9.04
N TYR A 20 -6.00 -2.41 -8.04
CA TYR A 20 -7.32 -2.63 -7.49
C TYR A 20 -7.91 -1.35 -6.93
N ILE A 21 -7.10 -0.61 -6.16
CA ILE A 21 -7.56 0.65 -5.59
C ILE A 21 -8.00 1.60 -6.69
N LEU A 22 -7.22 1.67 -7.76
CA LEU A 22 -7.54 2.56 -8.86
C LEU A 22 -8.77 2.10 -9.64
N GLU A 23 -8.87 0.81 -9.89
CA GLU A 23 -9.99 0.26 -10.65
C GLU A 23 -11.30 0.42 -9.90
N GLU A 24 -11.26 0.20 -8.59
CA GLU A 24 -12.45 0.34 -7.77
C GLU A 24 -12.71 1.77 -7.35
N GLN A 25 -11.81 2.68 -7.75
CA GLN A 25 -11.94 4.10 -7.48
C GLN A 25 -12.07 4.37 -5.98
N LEU A 26 -11.28 3.64 -5.19
CA LEU A 26 -11.26 3.87 -3.76
C LEU A 26 -10.66 5.22 -3.45
N GLN A 27 -11.27 5.88 -2.50
CA GLN A 27 -10.85 7.22 -2.11
C GLN A 27 -10.02 7.18 -0.84
N PRO A 28 -9.31 8.26 -0.53
CA PRO A 28 -8.61 8.32 0.75
C PRO A 28 -9.55 7.98 1.89
N ASN A 29 -9.05 7.18 2.83
CA ASN A 29 -9.77 6.71 4.01
C ASN A 29 -10.79 5.62 3.73
N ASP A 30 -10.94 5.19 2.47
CA ASP A 30 -11.79 4.05 2.19
C ASP A 30 -11.12 2.77 2.67
N LYS A 31 -11.93 1.84 3.13
CA LYS A 31 -11.42 0.58 3.65
C LYS A 31 -11.19 -0.42 2.52
N LEU A 32 -10.06 -1.10 2.57
CA LEU A 32 -9.79 -2.17 1.62
C LEU A 32 -10.42 -3.48 2.10
N PRO A 33 -10.60 -4.43 1.18
CA PRO A 33 -11.04 -5.77 1.58
C PRO A 33 -10.00 -6.39 2.51
N ASN A 34 -10.44 -7.35 3.32
CA ASN A 34 -9.51 -7.99 4.25
C ASN A 34 -8.58 -8.94 3.50
N GLU A 35 -7.62 -9.49 4.25
CA GLU A 35 -6.59 -10.35 3.66
C GLU A 35 -7.18 -11.57 2.98
N SER A 36 -8.22 -12.15 3.54
CA SER A 36 -8.84 -13.32 2.94
C SER A 36 -9.41 -13.01 1.57
N VAL A 37 -10.12 -11.90 1.48
CA VAL A 37 -10.73 -11.51 0.22
C VAL A 37 -9.66 -11.19 -0.82
N LEU A 38 -8.64 -10.44 -0.41
CA LEU A 38 -7.57 -10.10 -1.34
C LEU A 38 -6.78 -11.33 -1.75
N SER A 39 -6.59 -12.26 -0.83
CA SER A 39 -5.91 -13.50 -1.13
C SER A 39 -6.65 -14.24 -2.26
N GLU A 40 -7.96 -14.30 -2.17
CA GLU A 40 -8.75 -14.95 -3.22
C GLU A 40 -8.70 -14.18 -4.53
N LYS A 41 -8.85 -12.89 -4.45
CA LYS A 41 -8.87 -12.07 -5.67
C LYS A 41 -7.55 -12.11 -6.40
N MET A 42 -6.47 -12.17 -5.68
CA MET A 42 -5.14 -12.07 -6.28
C MET A 42 -4.45 -13.40 -6.45
N GLY A 43 -5.08 -14.48 -5.94
CA GLY A 43 -4.49 -15.81 -6.07
C GLY A 43 -3.20 -15.96 -5.32
N ALA A 44 -3.09 -15.35 -4.15
CA ALA A 44 -1.87 -15.39 -3.36
C ALA A 44 -2.21 -15.73 -1.92
N GLY A 45 -1.21 -16.19 -1.18
CA GLY A 45 -1.42 -16.52 0.22
C GLY A 45 -1.61 -15.28 1.07
N ARG A 46 -2.24 -15.47 2.23
CA ARG A 46 -2.51 -14.33 3.12
C ARG A 46 -1.23 -13.69 3.61
N SER A 47 -0.20 -14.50 3.89
CA SER A 47 1.06 -13.90 4.36
C SER A 47 1.71 -13.05 3.29
N SER A 48 1.58 -13.43 2.02
CA SER A 48 2.09 -12.62 0.94
C SER A 48 1.31 -11.32 0.82
N ILE A 49 -0.01 -11.39 0.97
CA ILE A 49 -0.85 -10.19 0.96
C ILE A 49 -0.43 -9.27 2.10
N ARG A 50 -0.21 -9.84 3.29
CA ARG A 50 0.18 -9.05 4.45
C ARG A 50 1.50 -8.32 4.21
N GLU A 51 2.47 -9.02 3.60
CA GLU A 51 3.75 -8.39 3.31
C GLU A 51 3.58 -7.28 2.29
N ALA A 52 2.73 -7.49 1.30
CA ALA A 52 2.45 -6.44 0.32
C ALA A 52 1.80 -5.23 0.99
N MET A 53 0.90 -5.47 1.93
CA MET A 53 0.27 -4.37 2.65
C MET A 53 1.27 -3.59 3.47
N LYS A 54 2.20 -4.29 4.11
CA LYS A 54 3.26 -3.60 4.85
C LYS A 54 4.10 -2.73 3.93
N LEU A 55 4.38 -3.24 2.75
CA LEU A 55 5.14 -2.48 1.78
C LEU A 55 4.38 -1.22 1.37
N LEU A 56 3.08 -1.36 1.10
CA LEU A 56 2.26 -0.21 0.73
C LEU A 56 2.15 0.78 1.88
N ALA A 57 2.08 0.27 3.11
CA ALA A 57 2.02 1.15 4.27
C ALA A 57 3.32 1.94 4.41
N SER A 58 4.45 1.31 4.12
CA SER A 58 5.73 2.00 4.21
C SER A 58 5.83 3.13 3.19
N ARG A 59 5.07 3.02 2.10
CA ARG A 59 5.02 4.07 1.08
C ARG A 59 3.85 5.02 1.28
N ASN A 60 3.16 4.85 2.38
CA ASN A 60 2.00 5.67 2.73
C ASN A 60 0.89 5.62 1.69
N ILE A 61 0.75 4.48 1.05
CA ILE A 61 -0.37 4.28 0.13
C ILE A 61 -1.57 3.77 0.89
N VAL A 62 -1.33 2.96 1.93
CA VAL A 62 -2.39 2.48 2.80
C VAL A 62 -2.01 2.73 4.25
N THR A 63 -3.00 2.70 5.11
CA THR A 63 -2.81 2.81 6.56
C THR A 63 -3.39 1.56 7.18
N ILE A 64 -2.56 0.85 7.95
CA ILE A 64 -3.00 -0.35 8.66
C ILE A 64 -3.43 0.07 10.05
N ARG A 65 -4.70 -0.21 10.39
CA ARG A 65 -5.23 0.13 11.71
C ARG A 65 -5.50 -1.16 12.46
N GLN A 66 -4.78 -1.33 13.54
CA GLN A 66 -4.88 -2.55 14.35
C GLN A 66 -6.33 -2.77 14.77
N GLY A 67 -6.80 -3.98 14.55
CA GLY A 67 -8.14 -4.36 14.96
C GLY A 67 -9.26 -3.78 14.11
N SER A 68 -8.94 -2.95 13.15
CA SER A 68 -9.97 -2.33 12.31
C SER A 68 -9.83 -2.74 10.86
N GLY A 69 -8.63 -2.70 10.31
CA GLY A 69 -8.41 -3.09 8.93
C GLY A 69 -7.40 -2.21 8.26
N THR A 70 -7.38 -2.26 6.94
CA THR A 70 -6.46 -1.48 6.14
C THR A 70 -7.26 -0.50 5.28
N TYR A 71 -6.79 0.72 5.24
CA TYR A 71 -7.50 1.81 4.58
C TYR A 71 -6.58 2.51 3.60
N VAL A 72 -7.16 3.12 2.57
CA VAL A 72 -6.38 3.97 1.70
C VAL A 72 -5.91 5.16 2.54
N ALA A 73 -4.64 5.51 2.41
CA ALA A 73 -4.08 6.58 3.22
C ALA A 73 -4.77 7.90 2.93
N ALA A 74 -4.76 8.80 3.91
CA ALA A 74 -5.40 10.11 3.73
C ALA A 74 -4.74 10.90 2.61
N SER A 75 -3.42 10.75 2.46
CA SER A 75 -2.69 11.39 1.37
C SER A 75 -1.80 10.33 0.75
N PRO A 76 -2.38 9.49 -0.12
CA PRO A 76 -1.63 8.34 -0.64
C PRO A 76 -0.35 8.77 -1.33
N GLY A 77 0.72 8.07 -1.00
CA GLY A 77 2.01 8.33 -1.61
C GLY A 77 2.80 9.46 -1.00
N VAL A 78 2.22 10.18 -0.05
CA VAL A 78 2.92 11.27 0.62
C VAL A 78 3.38 10.79 1.99
N VAL A 79 4.68 10.74 2.17
CA VAL A 79 5.26 10.25 3.42
C VAL A 79 5.52 11.41 4.34
N ASP A 80 5.13 11.25 5.62
CA ASP A 80 5.40 12.26 6.62
C ASP A 80 6.90 12.46 6.76
N ASP A 81 7.26 13.69 6.95
CA ASP A 81 8.66 14.03 7.17
C ASP A 81 8.81 14.55 8.59
N PRO A 82 9.14 13.68 9.53
CA PRO A 82 9.21 14.11 10.93
C PRO A 82 10.28 15.15 11.19
N LEU A 83 11.26 15.26 10.30
CA LEU A 83 12.29 16.25 10.45
C LEU A 83 11.94 17.58 9.80
N GLY A 84 10.84 17.61 9.07
CA GLY A 84 10.37 18.85 8.49
C GLY A 84 11.09 19.31 7.24
N PHE A 85 11.89 18.45 6.64
CA PHE A 85 12.61 18.84 5.44
C PHE A 85 11.69 19.18 4.28
N THR A 86 10.64 18.43 4.14
CA THR A 86 9.69 18.68 3.07
C THR A 86 9.03 20.03 3.24
N PHE A 87 8.68 20.36 4.48
CA PHE A 87 8.03 21.64 4.75
C PHE A 87 8.95 22.80 4.57
N ILE A 88 10.21 22.59 4.80
CA ILE A 88 11.17 23.67 4.62
C ILE A 88 11.13 24.16 3.20
N ASP A 89 11.07 23.25 2.26
CA ASP A 89 11.02 23.63 0.87
C ASP A 89 9.73 24.35 0.54
N ASP A 90 8.65 23.96 1.17
CA ASP A 90 7.36 24.53 0.87
C ASP A 90 7.21 25.93 1.41
N LYS A 91 8.04 26.27 2.34
CA LYS A 91 7.90 27.55 2.97
C LYS A 91 8.23 28.72 2.09
N LYS A 92 8.91 28.45 1.07
CA LYS A 92 9.32 29.55 0.23
C LYS A 92 8.20 30.22 -0.46
#